data_31c87e426692d0143501f540bca7d349
#
_entry.id   31c87e426692d0143501f540bca7d349
#
_cell.length_a   1.000
_cell.length_b   1.000
_cell.length_c   1.000
_cell.angle_alpha   90.00
_cell.angle_beta   90.00
_cell.angle_gamma   90.00
#
_symmetry.space_group_name_H-M   'P 1'
#
loop_
_entity.id
_entity.type
_entity.pdbx_description
1 polymer ?
#
loop_
_entity_poly.entity_id
_entity_poly.type
_entity_poly.pdbx_seq_one_letter_code
_entity_poly.pdbx_strand_id
1 'polypeptide(L)'
;MQIFKQTVCLLSGCLLLFCGCGQKKADRGWSDSIAVEALVVSAGDNAGQRNYVGDVGSEQEVSLSFLLGGTLTKVAVKNGDRVVKGQLLAEVDATNATSLHATALATLRQAEDAYRRLEAVHREGGLSDVKWVEMETNLEKARQAEVSARKHLEDCSLRAPFSGVVSCGTHQVGQEMRPGEVFARVLDMGRLRVQFSVPEQEISLIGVGDTASATVPALGDNRLLLRVNDKSLSANPLGHTYKVYASIVSGNAKQLLPDMVVKVQVRLNAMGGIVVPSNCVQTMPEGTVVWVVKDGKAEHRLITVGDFVRNGVVVKEGLAAGDTVVTTGYQKLYTGARVELRINN
;
A
#
# COMPACT_ATOMS: atom_id res chain seq x y z
N MET A 1 -23.91 91.81 -21.49
CA MET A 1 -23.21 93.03 -21.09
C MET A 1 -21.78 92.84 -21.49
N GLN A 2 -21.47 93.40 -22.63
CA GLN A 2 -20.36 94.29 -22.93
C GLN A 2 -18.99 93.61 -22.92
N ILE A 3 -18.11 93.70 -23.82
CA ILE A 3 -17.86 94.59 -24.95
C ILE A 3 -16.47 94.21 -25.46
N PHE A 4 -16.32 93.95 -26.76
CA PHE A 4 -15.50 94.75 -27.65
C PHE A 4 -13.94 94.63 -27.46
N LYS A 5 -13.12 94.49 -28.35
CA LYS A 5 -12.86 94.94 -29.72
C LYS A 5 -11.41 94.67 -30.00
N GLN A 6 -11.16 94.21 -31.18
CA GLN A 6 -10.32 94.93 -32.22
C GLN A 6 -8.85 95.07 -31.91
N THR A 7 -7.86 94.88 -32.78
CA THR A 7 -7.69 95.23 -34.20
C THR A 7 -6.31 94.65 -34.63
N VAL A 8 -6.19 93.96 -35.73
CA VAL A 8 -5.72 94.46 -37.05
C VAL A 8 -4.22 94.86 -37.20
N CYS A 9 -3.58 94.25 -38.27
CA CYS A 9 -2.48 94.69 -39.11
C CYS A 9 -1.05 94.60 -38.57
N LEU A 10 -0.10 94.14 -39.27
CA LEU A 10 0.43 94.32 -40.62
C LEU A 10 1.53 93.25 -40.92
N LEU A 11 1.40 92.52 -41.98
CA LEU A 11 2.22 92.60 -43.20
C LEU A 11 3.73 92.85 -43.04
N SER A 12 4.49 91.94 -43.43
CA SER A 12 5.64 92.12 -44.32
C SER A 12 6.67 90.94 -44.11
N GLY A 13 6.78 90.03 -44.97
CA GLY A 13 7.74 89.90 -46.07
C GLY A 13 9.10 89.38 -45.63
N CYS A 14 9.44 88.24 -46.15
CA CYS A 14 10.73 87.73 -46.64
C CYS A 14 10.81 86.22 -46.46
N LEU A 15 10.60 85.51 -47.52
CA LEU A 15 11.51 85.03 -48.53
C LEU A 15 12.59 84.08 -48.08
N LEU A 16 12.33 82.82 -48.44
CA LEU A 16 13.28 81.79 -48.85
C LEU A 16 14.52 81.48 -47.99
N LEU A 17 14.51 80.25 -47.47
CA LEU A 17 15.63 79.31 -47.63
C LEU A 17 15.15 77.90 -47.49
N PHE A 18 15.05 77.19 -48.61
CA PHE A 18 14.95 75.71 -48.64
C PHE A 18 16.26 75.14 -48.10
N CYS A 19 16.18 74.47 -46.95
CA CYS A 19 17.20 73.50 -46.54
C CYS A 19 16.51 72.14 -46.35
N GLY A 20 16.63 71.34 -47.38
CA GLY A 20 16.20 69.96 -47.36
C GLY A 20 17.09 69.18 -46.37
N CYS A 21 16.55 68.85 -45.18
CA CYS A 21 17.11 67.82 -44.40
C CYS A 21 16.34 66.52 -44.72
N GLY A 22 17.00 65.66 -45.48
CA GLY A 22 16.59 64.31 -45.72
C GLY A 22 16.55 63.57 -44.34
N GLN A 23 15.37 63.40 -43.82
CA GLN A 23 15.14 62.48 -42.72
C GLN A 23 15.38 61.04 -43.20
N LYS A 24 16.62 60.55 -42.99
CA LYS A 24 16.81 59.09 -42.96
C LYS A 24 15.79 58.50 -41.97
N LYS A 25 14.75 57.94 -42.53
CA LYS A 25 13.96 56.94 -41.74
C LYS A 25 14.96 55.90 -41.23
N ALA A 26 15.33 55.99 -39.96
CA ALA A 26 15.90 54.86 -39.27
C ALA A 26 14.83 53.79 -39.33
N ASP A 27 15.01 52.83 -40.20
CA ASP A 27 14.37 51.54 -40.09
C ASP A 27 14.76 51.00 -38.71
N ARG A 28 13.99 51.35 -37.69
CA ARG A 28 13.90 50.51 -36.48
C ARG A 28 13.23 49.23 -36.93
N GLY A 29 14.05 48.29 -37.38
CA GLY A 29 13.63 46.94 -37.48
C GLY A 29 13.15 46.51 -36.07
N TRP A 30 11.89 46.68 -35.82
CA TRP A 30 11.24 45.92 -34.77
C TRP A 30 11.44 44.48 -35.20
N SER A 31 12.37 43.81 -34.54
CA SER A 31 12.35 42.35 -34.57
C SER A 31 11.04 41.98 -33.90
N ASP A 32 10.04 41.64 -34.72
CA ASP A 32 8.73 41.16 -34.29
C ASP A 32 8.85 39.79 -33.52
N SER A 33 10.00 39.53 -32.91
CA SER A 33 10.24 38.32 -32.15
C SER A 33 9.96 38.56 -30.67
N ILE A 34 9.10 37.75 -30.13
CA ILE A 34 8.74 37.77 -28.71
C ILE A 34 9.76 36.89 -27.98
N ALA A 35 10.48 37.47 -27.00
CA ALA A 35 11.43 36.75 -26.20
C ALA A 35 10.63 35.81 -25.22
N VAL A 36 10.93 34.52 -25.27
CA VAL A 36 10.30 33.48 -24.44
C VAL A 36 11.38 32.58 -23.87
N GLU A 37 11.12 32.05 -22.66
CA GLU A 37 11.89 30.93 -22.15
C GLU A 37 11.20 29.63 -22.54
N ALA A 38 11.97 28.64 -22.91
CA ALA A 38 11.45 27.36 -23.34
C ALA A 38 12.32 26.21 -22.83
N LEU A 39 11.68 25.07 -22.68
CA LEU A 39 12.28 23.82 -22.27
C LEU A 39 12.10 22.78 -23.38
N VAL A 40 13.17 22.09 -23.74
CA VAL A 40 13.09 20.94 -24.64
C VAL A 40 12.60 19.76 -23.80
N VAL A 41 11.41 19.25 -24.15
CA VAL A 41 10.85 18.10 -23.43
C VAL A 41 11.48 16.81 -23.90
N SER A 42 11.83 15.96 -22.96
CA SER A 42 12.29 14.60 -23.22
C SER A 42 11.24 13.61 -22.77
N ALA A 43 11.20 12.44 -23.40
CA ALA A 43 10.52 11.30 -22.82
C ALA A 43 11.25 10.97 -21.52
N GLY A 44 10.78 11.49 -20.42
CA GLY A 44 11.38 11.28 -19.12
C GLY A 44 11.07 9.89 -18.61
N ASP A 45 12.02 9.34 -17.89
CA ASP A 45 11.79 8.18 -17.02
C ASP A 45 10.93 8.66 -15.82
N ASN A 46 9.68 9.01 -16.13
CA ASN A 46 8.71 9.52 -15.17
C ASN A 46 8.14 8.35 -14.37
N ALA A 47 9.04 7.63 -13.70
CA ALA A 47 8.64 6.70 -12.66
C ALA A 47 7.91 7.49 -11.57
N GLY A 48 6.60 7.49 -11.63
CA GLY A 48 5.78 8.09 -10.59
C GLY A 48 6.17 7.46 -9.26
N GLN A 49 6.55 8.28 -8.28
CA GLN A 49 6.71 7.79 -6.92
C GLN A 49 5.37 7.93 -6.21
N ARG A 50 4.87 6.83 -5.66
CA ARG A 50 3.68 6.81 -4.81
C ARG A 50 4.09 6.48 -3.38
N ASN A 51 3.49 7.18 -2.44
CA ASN A 51 3.72 6.97 -1.02
C ASN A 51 2.49 6.31 -0.40
N TYR A 52 2.72 5.20 0.28
CA TYR A 52 1.70 4.48 1.01
C TYR A 52 2.09 4.38 2.48
N VAL A 53 1.10 4.21 3.32
CA VAL A 53 1.30 3.91 4.73
C VAL A 53 1.00 2.43 4.93
N GLY A 54 1.88 1.77 5.66
CA GLY A 54 1.77 0.36 6.00
C GLY A 54 2.27 0.11 7.42
N ASP A 55 2.40 -1.14 7.73
CA ASP A 55 2.91 -1.63 9.01
C ASP A 55 3.84 -2.84 8.81
N VAL A 56 4.64 -3.08 9.81
CA VAL A 56 5.48 -4.29 9.89
C VAL A 56 4.60 -5.43 10.40
N GLY A 57 4.49 -6.50 9.65
CA GLY A 57 3.85 -7.74 10.08
C GLY A 57 4.82 -8.90 10.18
N SER A 58 4.42 -9.95 10.88
CA SER A 58 5.10 -11.23 10.79
C SER A 58 4.56 -12.03 9.60
N GLU A 59 5.41 -12.80 8.93
CA GLU A 59 4.96 -13.71 7.87
C GLU A 59 4.06 -14.83 8.44
N GLN A 60 4.35 -15.26 9.66
CA GLN A 60 3.59 -16.26 10.38
C GLN A 60 3.15 -15.71 11.75
N GLU A 61 1.85 -15.53 11.90
CA GLU A 61 1.22 -15.07 13.11
C GLU A 61 -0.04 -15.90 13.38
N VAL A 62 -0.22 -16.36 14.62
CA VAL A 62 -1.41 -17.10 15.04
C VAL A 62 -1.92 -16.55 16.36
N SER A 63 -3.19 -16.21 16.38
CA SER A 63 -3.92 -15.88 17.61
C SER A 63 -4.37 -17.17 18.28
N LEU A 64 -4.09 -17.30 19.57
CA LEU A 64 -4.39 -18.46 20.38
C LEU A 64 -5.49 -18.13 21.38
N SER A 65 -6.49 -18.96 21.43
CA SER A 65 -7.64 -18.85 22.35
C SER A 65 -8.01 -20.23 22.91
N PHE A 66 -8.65 -20.24 24.06
CA PHE A 66 -9.26 -21.47 24.61
C PHE A 66 -10.58 -21.74 23.90
N LEU A 67 -10.74 -22.94 23.38
CA LEU A 67 -11.96 -23.33 22.66
C LEU A 67 -13.20 -23.38 23.58
N LEU A 68 -13.01 -23.92 24.78
CA LEU A 68 -14.09 -24.10 25.75
C LEU A 68 -14.16 -23.00 26.82
N GLY A 69 -13.12 -22.15 26.91
CA GLY A 69 -12.99 -21.20 28.01
C GLY A 69 -12.72 -21.87 29.35
N GLY A 70 -12.80 -21.08 30.42
CA GLY A 70 -12.62 -21.57 31.81
C GLY A 70 -11.73 -20.65 32.64
N THR A 71 -11.59 -20.95 33.92
CA THR A 71 -10.75 -20.20 34.86
C THR A 71 -9.27 -20.56 34.68
N LEU A 72 -8.41 -19.56 34.48
CA LEU A 72 -6.96 -19.75 34.36
C LEU A 72 -6.38 -20.32 35.66
N THR A 73 -5.79 -21.49 35.58
CA THR A 73 -5.07 -22.13 36.69
C THR A 73 -3.58 -21.91 36.60
N LYS A 74 -3.08 -21.67 35.39
CA LYS A 74 -1.65 -21.40 35.12
C LYS A 74 -1.44 -20.48 33.97
N VAL A 75 -0.54 -19.53 34.15
CA VAL A 75 -0.01 -18.64 33.09
C VAL A 75 1.51 -18.83 33.10
N ALA A 76 2.04 -19.43 32.01
CA ALA A 76 3.44 -19.86 31.95
C ALA A 76 4.31 -18.92 31.15
N VAL A 77 3.73 -17.86 30.52
CA VAL A 77 4.44 -16.92 29.64
C VAL A 77 4.05 -15.48 29.93
N LYS A 78 4.94 -14.56 29.59
CA LYS A 78 4.73 -13.12 29.65
C LYS A 78 4.83 -12.54 28.23
N ASN A 79 4.35 -11.31 28.09
CA ASN A 79 4.52 -10.55 26.85
C ASN A 79 6.01 -10.39 26.51
N GLY A 80 6.38 -10.73 25.27
CA GLY A 80 7.76 -10.67 24.78
C GLY A 80 8.58 -11.95 24.99
N ASP A 81 8.05 -12.97 25.67
CA ASP A 81 8.78 -14.23 25.88
C ASP A 81 8.97 -15.00 24.58
N ARG A 82 10.15 -15.62 24.43
CA ARG A 82 10.42 -16.56 23.35
C ARG A 82 9.94 -17.94 23.73
N VAL A 83 9.21 -18.57 22.83
CA VAL A 83 8.64 -19.90 23.01
C VAL A 83 9.05 -20.83 21.88
N VAL A 84 9.11 -22.13 22.18
CA VAL A 84 9.34 -23.18 21.20
C VAL A 84 8.04 -23.92 20.90
N LYS A 85 7.95 -24.52 19.71
CA LYS A 85 6.78 -25.32 19.31
C LYS A 85 6.43 -26.35 20.39
N GLY A 86 5.14 -26.43 20.77
CA GLY A 86 4.60 -27.35 21.79
C GLY A 86 4.74 -26.84 23.23
N GLN A 87 5.45 -25.75 23.47
CA GLN A 87 5.61 -25.17 24.81
C GLN A 87 4.25 -24.75 25.38
N LEU A 88 4.01 -25.07 26.65
CA LEU A 88 2.80 -24.66 27.38
C LEU A 88 2.82 -23.12 27.57
N LEU A 89 1.71 -22.47 27.28
CA LEU A 89 1.53 -21.01 27.44
C LEU A 89 0.60 -20.74 28.65
N ALA A 90 -0.51 -21.47 28.74
CA ALA A 90 -1.47 -21.31 29.80
C ALA A 90 -2.32 -22.59 29.96
N GLU A 91 -2.96 -22.74 31.10
CA GLU A 91 -3.92 -23.80 31.39
C GLU A 91 -5.16 -23.21 32.04
N VAL A 92 -6.33 -23.72 31.66
CA VAL A 92 -7.58 -23.49 32.36
C VAL A 92 -7.92 -24.68 33.24
N ASP A 93 -8.89 -24.53 34.17
CA ASP A 93 -9.36 -25.63 35.04
C ASP A 93 -9.84 -26.83 34.20
N ALA A 94 -9.12 -27.93 34.33
CA ALA A 94 -9.34 -29.17 33.61
C ALA A 94 -10.08 -30.23 34.45
N THR A 95 -10.58 -29.91 35.66
CA THR A 95 -11.15 -30.86 36.58
C THR A 95 -12.29 -31.66 35.93
N ASN A 96 -13.22 -30.98 35.29
CA ASN A 96 -14.35 -31.63 34.61
C ASN A 96 -13.90 -32.44 33.41
N ALA A 97 -12.98 -31.90 32.59
CA ALA A 97 -12.44 -32.58 31.41
C ALA A 97 -11.64 -33.84 31.78
N THR A 98 -10.88 -33.78 32.87
CA THR A 98 -10.13 -34.92 33.40
C THR A 98 -11.10 -36.03 33.87
N SER A 99 -12.16 -35.68 34.59
CA SER A 99 -13.18 -36.65 35.07
C SER A 99 -13.92 -37.28 33.88
N LEU A 100 -14.29 -36.50 32.89
CA LEU A 100 -14.95 -36.97 31.67
C LEU A 100 -14.06 -37.96 30.89
N HIS A 101 -12.77 -37.60 30.70
CA HIS A 101 -11.81 -38.47 30.02
C HIS A 101 -11.60 -39.77 30.81
N ALA A 102 -11.47 -39.73 32.14
CA ALA A 102 -11.32 -40.92 32.96
C ALA A 102 -12.52 -41.85 32.82
N THR A 103 -13.76 -41.32 32.80
CA THR A 103 -15.00 -42.09 32.60
C THR A 103 -15.04 -42.73 31.21
N ALA A 104 -14.73 -41.94 30.14
CA ALA A 104 -14.72 -42.45 28.77
C ALA A 104 -13.66 -43.55 28.59
N LEU A 105 -12.48 -43.38 29.18
CA LEU A 105 -11.41 -44.37 29.17
C LEU A 105 -11.80 -45.67 29.87
N ALA A 106 -12.52 -45.60 31.02
CA ALA A 106 -13.04 -46.78 31.70
C ALA A 106 -14.06 -47.53 30.83
N THR A 107 -14.98 -46.80 30.18
CA THR A 107 -15.96 -47.36 29.24
C THR A 107 -15.30 -48.03 28.04
N LEU A 108 -14.26 -47.40 27.46
CA LEU A 108 -13.49 -48.00 26.37
C LEU A 108 -12.84 -49.31 26.78
N ARG A 109 -12.17 -49.34 27.96
CA ARG A 109 -11.55 -50.56 28.49
C ARG A 109 -12.57 -51.67 28.69
N GLN A 110 -13.76 -51.35 29.19
CA GLN A 110 -14.84 -52.32 29.33
C GLN A 110 -15.28 -52.89 27.97
N ALA A 111 -15.47 -52.04 26.97
CA ALA A 111 -15.84 -52.46 25.62
C ALA A 111 -14.76 -53.32 24.96
N GLU A 112 -13.48 -52.94 25.11
CA GLU A 112 -12.33 -53.70 24.61
C GLU A 112 -12.24 -55.10 25.25
N ASP A 113 -12.50 -55.20 26.56
CA ASP A 113 -12.47 -56.47 27.24
C ASP A 113 -13.64 -57.40 26.83
N ALA A 114 -14.84 -56.82 26.65
CA ALA A 114 -16.01 -57.54 26.12
C ALA A 114 -15.76 -58.02 24.68
N TYR A 115 -15.21 -57.17 23.83
CA TYR A 115 -14.86 -57.52 22.45
C TYR A 115 -13.87 -58.69 22.39
N ARG A 116 -12.76 -58.62 23.14
CA ARG A 116 -11.74 -59.71 23.19
C ARG A 116 -12.31 -61.03 23.65
N ARG A 117 -13.21 -61.05 24.62
CA ARG A 117 -13.83 -62.30 25.11
C ARG A 117 -14.78 -62.88 24.06
N LEU A 118 -15.58 -62.04 23.40
CA LEU A 118 -16.57 -62.49 22.43
C LEU A 118 -15.96 -62.80 21.04
N GLU A 119 -14.82 -62.26 20.71
CA GLU A 119 -14.07 -62.55 19.49
C GLU A 119 -13.72 -64.06 19.39
N ALA A 120 -13.25 -64.66 20.47
CA ALA A 120 -12.97 -66.07 20.52
C ALA A 120 -14.24 -66.94 20.32
N VAL A 121 -15.36 -66.58 20.97
CA VAL A 121 -16.62 -67.23 20.82
C VAL A 121 -17.22 -67.13 19.43
N HIS A 122 -17.11 -65.94 18.81
CA HIS A 122 -17.55 -65.70 17.42
C HIS A 122 -16.77 -66.57 16.44
N ARG A 123 -15.45 -66.64 16.58
CA ARG A 123 -14.57 -67.40 15.74
C ARG A 123 -14.86 -68.91 15.77
N GLU A 124 -15.36 -69.39 16.92
CA GLU A 124 -15.80 -70.80 17.09
C GLU A 124 -17.26 -71.04 16.67
N GLY A 125 -17.94 -70.02 16.10
CA GLY A 125 -19.32 -70.10 15.60
C GLY A 125 -20.39 -70.06 16.76
N GLY A 126 -19.98 -69.73 18.00
CA GLY A 126 -20.88 -69.67 19.14
C GLY A 126 -21.60 -68.32 19.33
N LEU A 127 -21.38 -67.34 18.43
CA LEU A 127 -22.02 -66.01 18.49
C LEU A 127 -22.64 -65.69 17.11
N SER A 128 -23.89 -65.16 17.09
CA SER A 128 -24.52 -64.71 15.85
C SER A 128 -23.86 -63.46 15.30
N ASP A 129 -23.84 -63.30 13.95
CA ASP A 129 -23.26 -62.14 13.28
C ASP A 129 -23.87 -60.81 13.72
N VAL A 130 -25.21 -60.81 13.99
CA VAL A 130 -25.89 -59.61 14.51
C VAL A 130 -25.32 -59.16 15.85
N LYS A 131 -25.05 -60.13 16.76
CA LYS A 131 -24.49 -59.84 18.07
C LYS A 131 -23.03 -59.42 17.97
N TRP A 132 -22.29 -59.98 17.04
CA TRP A 132 -20.92 -59.58 16.75
C TRP A 132 -20.84 -58.14 16.28
N VAL A 133 -21.65 -57.74 15.27
CA VAL A 133 -21.72 -56.37 14.75
C VAL A 133 -22.14 -55.38 15.84
N GLU A 134 -23.04 -55.77 16.75
CA GLU A 134 -23.41 -54.96 17.91
C GLU A 134 -22.19 -54.68 18.81
N MET A 135 -21.35 -55.69 19.08
CA MET A 135 -20.15 -55.56 19.89
C MET A 135 -19.08 -54.67 19.20
N GLU A 136 -18.85 -54.86 17.92
CA GLU A 136 -17.96 -53.99 17.13
C GLU A 136 -18.41 -52.52 17.19
N THR A 137 -19.72 -52.31 16.99
CA THR A 137 -20.31 -50.98 17.03
C THR A 137 -20.15 -50.31 18.40
N ASN A 138 -20.35 -51.11 19.51
CA ASN A 138 -20.21 -50.60 20.86
C ASN A 138 -18.74 -50.25 21.20
N LEU A 139 -17.78 -51.08 20.74
CA LEU A 139 -16.36 -50.77 20.88
C LEU A 139 -15.99 -49.49 20.15
N GLU A 140 -16.45 -49.33 18.92
CA GLU A 140 -16.15 -48.12 18.13
C GLU A 140 -16.76 -46.87 18.74
N LYS A 141 -18.02 -46.93 19.23
CA LYS A 141 -18.65 -45.81 19.99
C LYS A 141 -17.84 -45.42 21.23
N ALA A 142 -17.40 -46.43 22.03
CA ALA A 142 -16.59 -46.17 23.20
C ALA A 142 -15.23 -45.54 22.85
N ARG A 143 -14.61 -46.01 21.78
CA ARG A 143 -13.34 -45.42 21.25
C ARG A 143 -13.52 -43.98 20.85
N GLN A 144 -14.57 -43.64 20.09
CA GLN A 144 -14.85 -42.27 19.67
C GLN A 144 -15.19 -41.35 20.85
N ALA A 145 -15.87 -41.88 21.87
CA ALA A 145 -16.15 -41.14 23.09
C ALA A 145 -14.87 -40.80 23.89
N GLU A 146 -13.92 -41.74 23.97
CA GLU A 146 -12.62 -41.51 24.62
C GLU A 146 -11.81 -40.47 23.84
N VAL A 147 -11.71 -40.56 22.49
CA VAL A 147 -11.01 -39.60 21.65
C VAL A 147 -11.56 -38.18 21.84
N SER A 148 -12.89 -38.06 21.89
CA SER A 148 -13.53 -36.75 22.13
C SER A 148 -13.21 -36.19 23.51
N ALA A 149 -13.31 -37.01 24.55
CA ALA A 149 -13.05 -36.61 25.94
C ALA A 149 -11.55 -36.24 26.13
N ARG A 150 -10.64 -36.98 25.52
CA ARG A 150 -9.20 -36.67 25.52
C ARG A 150 -8.93 -35.33 24.84
N LYS A 151 -9.57 -35.09 23.70
CA LYS A 151 -9.40 -33.81 22.98
C LYS A 151 -9.90 -32.64 23.84
N HIS A 152 -11.03 -32.77 24.54
CA HIS A 152 -11.50 -31.73 25.46
C HIS A 152 -10.48 -31.47 26.58
N LEU A 153 -9.82 -32.50 27.10
CA LEU A 153 -8.78 -32.34 28.11
C LEU A 153 -7.53 -31.65 27.55
N GLU A 154 -7.10 -32.00 26.33
CA GLU A 154 -6.00 -31.34 25.65
C GLU A 154 -6.30 -29.85 25.40
N ASP A 155 -7.54 -29.51 25.06
CA ASP A 155 -7.99 -28.13 24.77
C ASP A 155 -8.02 -27.25 26.05
N CYS A 156 -7.91 -27.81 27.23
CA CYS A 156 -7.70 -27.06 28.48
C CYS A 156 -6.26 -26.51 28.60
N SER A 157 -5.33 -26.98 27.76
CA SER A 157 -3.92 -26.55 27.74
C SER A 157 -3.61 -25.81 26.44
N LEU A 158 -3.22 -24.55 26.52
CA LEU A 158 -2.84 -23.74 25.36
C LEU A 158 -1.35 -23.86 25.11
N ARG A 159 -0.96 -24.33 23.90
CA ARG A 159 0.42 -24.57 23.53
C ARG A 159 0.79 -23.79 22.26
N ALA A 160 2.08 -23.43 22.14
CA ALA A 160 2.62 -22.75 20.97
C ALA A 160 2.60 -23.67 19.74
N PRO A 161 1.98 -23.27 18.61
CA PRO A 161 1.95 -24.06 17.37
C PRO A 161 3.28 -24.08 16.62
N PHE A 162 4.09 -23.07 16.82
CA PHE A 162 5.44 -22.93 16.27
C PHE A 162 6.34 -22.13 17.22
N SER A 163 7.63 -22.10 16.95
CA SER A 163 8.59 -21.33 17.76
C SER A 163 8.56 -19.86 17.36
N GLY A 164 8.41 -18.96 18.32
CA GLY A 164 8.26 -17.53 18.07
C GLY A 164 8.32 -16.68 19.32
N VAL A 165 7.78 -15.48 19.25
CA VAL A 165 7.64 -14.56 20.38
C VAL A 165 6.16 -14.39 20.70
N VAL A 166 5.84 -14.42 21.99
CA VAL A 166 4.46 -14.26 22.47
C VAL A 166 4.13 -12.79 22.64
N SER A 167 3.02 -12.37 22.04
CA SER A 167 2.38 -11.10 22.36
C SER A 167 1.07 -11.39 23.09
N CYS A 168 0.99 -11.07 24.36
CA CYS A 168 -0.19 -11.30 25.18
C CYS A 168 -0.52 -10.09 26.04
N GLY A 169 -1.80 -10.00 26.43
CA GLY A 169 -2.25 -9.07 27.45
C GLY A 169 -1.78 -9.50 28.85
N THR A 170 -2.16 -8.72 29.85
CA THR A 170 -1.93 -9.09 31.25
C THR A 170 -3.01 -10.04 31.69
N HIS A 171 -2.68 -11.33 31.78
CA HIS A 171 -3.56 -12.37 32.30
C HIS A 171 -3.10 -12.85 33.68
N GLN A 172 -4.04 -13.14 34.55
CA GLN A 172 -3.76 -13.59 35.93
C GLN A 172 -4.42 -14.94 36.20
N VAL A 173 -3.77 -15.74 37.02
CA VAL A 173 -4.37 -16.96 37.58
C VAL A 173 -5.65 -16.60 38.36
N GLY A 174 -6.71 -17.33 38.12
CA GLY A 174 -8.05 -17.05 38.66
C GLY A 174 -8.93 -16.21 37.73
N GLN A 175 -8.41 -15.67 36.64
CA GLN A 175 -9.20 -14.96 35.63
C GLN A 175 -10.02 -15.96 34.82
N GLU A 176 -11.27 -15.61 34.53
CA GLU A 176 -12.13 -16.37 33.64
C GLU A 176 -11.89 -15.96 32.17
N MET A 177 -11.63 -16.94 31.32
CA MET A 177 -11.49 -16.78 29.87
C MET A 177 -12.77 -17.28 29.18
N ARG A 178 -13.28 -16.47 28.25
CA ARG A 178 -14.45 -16.88 27.46
C ARG A 178 -14.04 -17.77 26.30
N PRO A 179 -14.93 -18.66 25.81
CA PRO A 179 -14.68 -19.43 24.61
C PRO A 179 -14.34 -18.53 23.44
N GLY A 180 -13.20 -18.78 22.75
CA GLY A 180 -12.72 -17.99 21.61
C GLY A 180 -12.05 -16.66 21.96
N GLU A 181 -11.98 -16.27 23.22
CA GLU A 181 -11.24 -15.07 23.65
C GLU A 181 -9.75 -15.28 23.45
N VAL A 182 -9.10 -14.31 22.75
CA VAL A 182 -7.67 -14.41 22.44
C VAL A 182 -6.85 -14.23 23.72
N PHE A 183 -6.12 -15.28 24.10
CA PHE A 183 -5.17 -15.25 25.21
C PHE A 183 -3.84 -14.62 24.77
N ALA A 184 -3.30 -15.04 23.63
CA ALA A 184 -2.01 -14.57 23.14
C ALA A 184 -1.94 -14.69 21.62
N ARG A 185 -1.00 -13.93 21.03
CA ARG A 185 -0.53 -14.13 19.65
C ARG A 185 0.90 -14.64 19.67
N VAL A 186 1.21 -15.62 18.84
CA VAL A 186 2.59 -16.08 18.61
C VAL A 186 3.03 -15.58 17.24
N LEU A 187 4.17 -14.90 17.19
CA LEU A 187 4.70 -14.25 16.00
C LEU A 187 6.09 -14.80 15.66
N ASP A 188 6.34 -15.10 14.41
CA ASP A 188 7.67 -15.44 13.91
C ASP A 188 8.47 -14.14 13.68
N MET A 189 9.35 -13.81 14.61
CA MET A 189 10.22 -12.63 14.51
C MET A 189 11.39 -12.82 13.55
N GLY A 190 11.62 -14.02 13.05
CA GLY A 190 12.66 -14.31 12.07
C GLY A 190 12.28 -13.93 10.65
N ARG A 191 10.98 -13.81 10.37
CA ARG A 191 10.42 -13.50 9.07
C ARG A 191 9.41 -12.37 9.16
N LEU A 192 9.94 -11.15 9.19
CA LEU A 192 9.14 -9.94 9.14
C LEU A 192 8.92 -9.52 7.68
N ARG A 193 7.75 -8.98 7.41
CA ARG A 193 7.36 -8.39 6.13
C ARG A 193 6.72 -7.03 6.35
N VAL A 194 6.72 -6.22 5.33
CA VAL A 194 5.96 -4.97 5.32
C VAL A 194 4.65 -5.20 4.57
N GLN A 195 3.56 -4.76 5.13
CA GLN A 195 2.26 -4.78 4.48
C GLN A 195 1.73 -3.35 4.38
N PHE A 196 1.19 -2.99 3.22
CA PHE A 196 0.66 -1.64 2.99
C PHE A 196 -0.60 -1.70 2.14
N SER A 197 -1.45 -0.69 2.29
CA SER A 197 -2.74 -0.61 1.59
C SER A 197 -2.61 0.30 0.37
N VAL A 198 -3.07 -0.20 -0.77
CA VAL A 198 -3.03 0.48 -2.06
C VAL A 198 -4.46 0.66 -2.57
N PRO A 199 -4.85 1.87 -3.01
CA PRO A 199 -6.15 2.11 -3.61
C PRO A 199 -6.39 1.25 -4.85
N GLU A 200 -7.66 0.90 -5.10
CA GLU A 200 -8.06 0.07 -6.24
C GLU A 200 -7.58 0.64 -7.59
N GLN A 201 -7.59 1.95 -7.73
CA GLN A 201 -7.15 2.63 -8.96
C GLN A 201 -5.67 2.47 -9.25
N GLU A 202 -4.84 2.18 -8.24
CA GLU A 202 -3.38 2.12 -8.34
C GLU A 202 -2.84 0.68 -8.25
N ILE A 203 -3.64 -0.30 -7.82
CA ILE A 203 -3.16 -1.68 -7.59
C ILE A 203 -2.65 -2.36 -8.88
N SER A 204 -3.20 -1.99 -10.03
CA SER A 204 -2.75 -2.51 -11.33
C SER A 204 -1.35 -2.03 -11.72
N LEU A 205 -0.89 -0.91 -11.15
CA LEU A 205 0.42 -0.31 -11.41
C LEU A 205 1.55 -0.95 -10.60
N ILE A 206 1.21 -1.74 -9.58
CA ILE A 206 2.17 -2.43 -8.73
C ILE A 206 2.22 -3.90 -9.14
N GLY A 207 3.39 -4.36 -9.57
CA GLY A 207 3.67 -5.74 -9.94
C GLY A 207 4.28 -6.55 -8.80
N VAL A 208 4.07 -7.87 -8.81
CA VAL A 208 4.88 -8.79 -8.00
C VAL A 208 6.31 -8.77 -8.54
N GLY A 209 7.28 -8.60 -7.64
CA GLY A 209 8.70 -8.44 -7.99
C GLY A 209 9.17 -6.99 -7.99
N ASP A 210 8.26 -6.01 -7.97
CA ASP A 210 8.63 -4.60 -7.90
C ASP A 210 9.40 -4.29 -6.61
N THR A 211 10.31 -3.32 -6.73
CA THR A 211 11.09 -2.84 -5.59
C THR A 211 10.46 -1.57 -5.02
N ALA A 212 10.47 -1.48 -3.70
CA ALA A 212 10.01 -0.31 -2.97
C ALA A 212 11.05 0.07 -1.90
N SER A 213 11.08 1.33 -1.53
CA SER A 213 11.81 1.78 -0.36
C SER A 213 10.83 2.08 0.77
N ALA A 214 11.24 1.81 1.99
CA ALA A 214 10.41 2.12 3.15
C ALA A 214 11.22 2.81 4.23
N THR A 215 10.57 3.65 5.00
CA THR A 215 11.14 4.33 6.17
C THR A 215 10.28 4.06 7.38
N VAL A 216 10.90 3.72 8.50
CA VAL A 216 10.24 3.48 9.78
C VAL A 216 10.45 4.70 10.68
N PRO A 217 9.46 5.59 10.83
CA PRO A 217 9.63 6.84 11.57
C PRO A 217 10.05 6.65 13.03
N ALA A 218 9.59 5.55 13.66
CA ALA A 218 9.93 5.22 15.04
C ALA A 218 11.42 4.90 15.23
N LEU A 219 12.14 4.56 14.15
CA LEU A 219 13.56 4.20 14.17
C LEU A 219 14.44 5.24 13.45
N GLY A 220 13.93 6.46 13.28
CA GLY A 220 14.62 7.54 12.58
C GLY A 220 14.72 7.29 11.08
N ASP A 221 15.90 7.52 10.49
CA ASP A 221 16.14 7.36 9.05
C ASP A 221 16.45 5.91 8.63
N ASN A 222 15.98 4.92 9.40
CA ASN A 222 16.15 3.52 9.01
C ASN A 222 15.40 3.25 7.70
N ARG A 223 16.16 3.12 6.62
CA ARG A 223 15.63 2.82 5.28
C ARG A 223 15.70 1.34 5.03
N LEU A 224 14.60 0.80 4.57
CA LEU A 224 14.44 -0.59 4.17
C LEU A 224 14.28 -0.65 2.66
N LEU A 225 14.93 -1.61 2.01
CA LEU A 225 14.62 -1.99 0.64
C LEU A 225 13.64 -3.16 0.69
N LEU A 226 12.55 -3.01 0.00
CA LEU A 226 11.46 -3.98 -0.07
C LEU A 226 11.35 -4.58 -1.46
N ARG A 227 10.84 -5.81 -1.53
CA ARG A 227 10.39 -6.44 -2.77
C ARG A 227 8.96 -6.91 -2.58
N VAL A 228 8.08 -6.53 -3.49
CA VAL A 228 6.67 -6.98 -3.50
C VAL A 228 6.63 -8.47 -3.79
N ASN A 229 6.06 -9.24 -2.88
CA ASN A 229 5.93 -10.70 -3.01
C ASN A 229 4.54 -11.12 -3.42
N ASP A 230 3.53 -10.43 -2.88
CA ASP A 230 2.14 -10.82 -3.05
C ASP A 230 1.20 -9.61 -2.94
N LYS A 231 0.01 -9.75 -3.52
CA LYS A 231 -1.08 -8.79 -3.44
C LYS A 231 -2.37 -9.53 -3.04
N SER A 232 -3.14 -8.95 -2.14
CA SER A 232 -4.46 -9.50 -1.81
C SER A 232 -5.33 -9.58 -3.06
N LEU A 233 -6.06 -10.69 -3.20
CA LEU A 233 -7.04 -10.88 -4.28
C LEU A 233 -8.37 -10.17 -3.99
N SER A 234 -8.60 -9.75 -2.75
CA SER A 234 -9.83 -9.07 -2.32
C SER A 234 -9.51 -7.70 -1.75
N ALA A 235 -10.31 -6.72 -2.14
CA ALA A 235 -10.26 -5.40 -1.56
C ALA A 235 -10.86 -5.40 -0.15
N ASN A 236 -10.36 -4.53 0.71
CA ASN A 236 -11.04 -4.19 1.94
C ASN A 236 -12.34 -3.43 1.61
N PRO A 237 -13.52 -3.94 2.02
CA PRO A 237 -14.80 -3.34 1.62
C PRO A 237 -15.03 -1.93 2.19
N LEU A 238 -14.39 -1.56 3.29
CA LEU A 238 -14.54 -0.24 3.91
C LEU A 238 -13.64 0.82 3.25
N GLY A 239 -12.45 0.42 2.80
CA GLY A 239 -11.46 1.37 2.29
C GLY A 239 -11.22 1.29 0.79
N HIS A 240 -11.85 0.35 0.07
CA HIS A 240 -11.57 0.07 -1.34
C HIS A 240 -10.06 -0.01 -1.64
N THR A 241 -9.34 -0.69 -0.74
CA THR A 241 -7.89 -0.84 -0.82
C THR A 241 -7.50 -2.31 -0.86
N TYR A 242 -6.44 -2.61 -1.59
CA TYR A 242 -5.82 -3.93 -1.64
C TYR A 242 -4.59 -3.95 -0.75
N LYS A 243 -4.41 -5.01 0.03
CA LYS A 243 -3.16 -5.23 0.78
C LYS A 243 -2.07 -5.75 -0.15
N VAL A 244 -0.91 -5.11 -0.08
CA VAL A 244 0.32 -5.55 -0.74
C VAL A 244 1.31 -5.97 0.33
N TYR A 245 1.94 -7.12 0.09
CA TYR A 245 2.92 -7.72 1.00
C TYR A 245 4.29 -7.67 0.35
N ALA A 246 5.27 -7.16 1.07
CA ALA A 246 6.63 -7.03 0.60
C ALA A 246 7.63 -7.59 1.62
N SER A 247 8.59 -8.38 1.15
CA SER A 247 9.70 -8.85 1.96
C SER A 247 10.78 -7.78 2.10
N ILE A 248 11.47 -7.80 3.22
CA ILE A 248 12.59 -6.92 3.50
C ILE A 248 13.84 -7.54 2.87
N VAL A 249 14.39 -6.88 1.84
CA VAL A 249 15.57 -7.35 1.12
C VAL A 249 16.86 -6.86 1.81
N SER A 250 16.86 -5.61 2.24
CA SER A 250 17.99 -5.01 2.96
C SER A 250 17.55 -3.91 3.91
N GLY A 251 18.39 -3.59 4.88
CA GLY A 251 18.15 -2.64 5.95
C GLY A 251 18.27 -3.27 7.33
N ASN A 252 18.21 -2.44 8.38
CA ASN A 252 18.32 -2.94 9.75
C ASN A 252 16.97 -3.47 10.25
N ALA A 253 16.70 -4.76 10.01
CA ALA A 253 15.47 -5.42 10.46
C ALA A 253 15.48 -5.81 11.94
N LYS A 254 16.63 -5.76 12.63
CA LYS A 254 16.77 -6.25 14.03
C LYS A 254 15.97 -5.46 15.07
N GLN A 255 15.67 -4.20 14.78
CA GLN A 255 14.94 -3.32 15.67
C GLN A 255 13.46 -3.19 15.29
N LEU A 256 13.03 -3.86 14.22
CA LEU A 256 11.65 -3.85 13.80
C LEU A 256 10.80 -4.66 14.75
N LEU A 257 9.69 -4.09 15.14
CA LEU A 257 8.64 -4.79 15.89
C LEU A 257 7.38 -4.84 15.02
N PRO A 258 6.59 -5.91 15.13
CA PRO A 258 5.27 -5.98 14.53
C PRO A 258 4.42 -4.75 14.91
N ASP A 259 3.49 -4.39 14.04
CA ASP A 259 2.62 -3.22 14.15
C ASP A 259 3.33 -1.84 14.10
N MET A 260 4.65 -1.78 13.87
CA MET A 260 5.34 -0.51 13.59
C MET A 260 4.89 0.07 12.26
N VAL A 261 4.50 1.35 12.28
CA VAL A 261 4.11 2.09 11.08
C VAL A 261 5.30 2.30 10.15
N VAL A 262 5.07 2.09 8.87
CA VAL A 262 6.07 2.21 7.80
C VAL A 262 5.54 3.13 6.70
N LYS A 263 6.36 4.07 6.25
CA LYS A 263 6.11 4.86 5.05
C LYS A 263 6.77 4.15 3.87
N VAL A 264 5.97 3.60 2.99
CA VAL A 264 6.43 2.86 1.81
C VAL A 264 6.38 3.76 0.59
N GLN A 265 7.48 3.82 -0.13
CA GLN A 265 7.61 4.54 -1.38
C GLN A 265 7.84 3.53 -2.51
N VAL A 266 6.85 3.39 -3.36
CA VAL A 266 6.91 2.51 -4.53
C VAL A 266 7.26 3.36 -5.75
N ARG A 267 8.26 2.91 -6.50
CA ARG A 267 8.56 3.45 -7.80
C ARG A 267 7.71 2.70 -8.82
N LEU A 268 6.69 3.37 -9.35
CA LEU A 268 5.86 2.80 -10.40
C LEU A 268 6.64 2.82 -11.71
N ASN A 269 6.54 1.74 -12.48
CA ASN A 269 7.08 1.71 -13.84
C ASN A 269 6.48 2.87 -14.63
N ALA A 270 7.32 3.55 -15.41
CA ALA A 270 6.98 4.78 -16.09
C ALA A 270 5.58 4.72 -16.72
N MET A 271 4.67 5.52 -16.22
CA MET A 271 3.50 5.90 -17.02
C MET A 271 4.04 6.69 -18.18
N GLY A 272 4.00 6.11 -19.38
CA GLY A 272 4.45 6.79 -20.60
C GLY A 272 3.82 8.18 -20.67
N GLY A 273 4.65 9.20 -20.85
CA GLY A 273 4.21 10.58 -20.95
C GLY A 273 5.39 11.54 -20.80
N ILE A 274 5.17 12.77 -21.23
CA ILE A 274 6.15 13.85 -21.12
C ILE A 274 5.75 14.72 -19.94
N VAL A 275 6.67 14.99 -18.99
CA VAL A 275 6.39 15.93 -17.91
C VAL A 275 6.71 17.34 -18.36
N VAL A 276 5.74 18.22 -18.20
CA VAL A 276 5.91 19.67 -18.39
C VAL A 276 5.65 20.39 -17.05
N PRO A 277 6.36 21.48 -16.77
CA PRO A 277 6.05 22.32 -15.61
C PRO A 277 4.59 22.75 -15.63
N SER A 278 3.91 22.75 -14.48
CA SER A 278 2.47 23.06 -14.42
C SER A 278 2.11 24.47 -14.90
N ASN A 279 3.06 25.42 -14.85
CA ASN A 279 2.89 26.78 -15.35
C ASN A 279 2.86 26.87 -16.90
N CYS A 280 3.27 25.82 -17.62
CA CYS A 280 3.21 25.76 -19.09
C CYS A 280 1.81 25.38 -19.59
N VAL A 281 0.99 24.77 -18.74
CA VAL A 281 -0.32 24.25 -19.09
C VAL A 281 -1.37 25.33 -18.93
N GLN A 282 -2.12 25.60 -20.00
CA GLN A 282 -3.18 26.62 -20.02
C GLN A 282 -4.52 25.98 -20.38
N THR A 283 -5.57 26.53 -19.81
CA THR A 283 -6.95 26.15 -20.19
C THR A 283 -7.51 27.23 -21.10
N MET A 284 -7.86 26.83 -22.30
CA MET A 284 -8.53 27.66 -23.29
C MET A 284 -9.94 27.13 -23.60
N PRO A 285 -10.81 27.87 -24.26
CA PRO A 285 -12.16 27.39 -24.60
C PRO A 285 -12.17 26.09 -25.40
N GLU A 286 -11.15 25.86 -26.22
CA GLU A 286 -10.97 24.64 -27.02
C GLU A 286 -10.37 23.45 -26.22
N GLY A 287 -9.88 23.69 -25.02
CA GLY A 287 -9.30 22.64 -24.15
C GLY A 287 -8.03 23.04 -23.45
N THR A 288 -7.30 22.04 -22.97
CA THR A 288 -5.99 22.23 -22.32
C THR A 288 -4.88 22.28 -23.35
N VAL A 289 -4.07 23.34 -23.34
CA VAL A 289 -3.04 23.58 -24.34
C VAL A 289 -1.67 23.91 -23.73
N VAL A 290 -0.65 23.70 -24.50
CA VAL A 290 0.72 24.22 -24.27
C VAL A 290 1.21 24.95 -25.49
N TRP A 291 2.11 25.92 -25.30
CA TRP A 291 2.79 26.61 -26.42
C TRP A 291 4.04 25.84 -26.79
N VAL A 292 4.13 25.46 -28.05
CA VAL A 292 5.29 24.77 -28.64
C VAL A 292 5.94 25.68 -29.67
N VAL A 293 7.26 25.66 -29.72
CA VAL A 293 8.02 26.41 -30.77
C VAL A 293 8.43 25.45 -31.87
N LYS A 294 7.98 25.73 -33.07
CA LYS A 294 8.34 25.01 -34.27
C LYS A 294 8.84 26.00 -35.34
N ASP A 295 10.01 25.76 -35.88
CA ASP A 295 10.64 26.63 -36.92
C ASP A 295 10.69 28.12 -36.52
N GLY A 296 10.98 28.42 -35.23
CA GLY A 296 11.05 29.79 -34.71
C GLY A 296 9.70 30.50 -34.55
N LYS A 297 8.59 29.77 -34.64
CA LYS A 297 7.22 30.28 -34.46
C LYS A 297 6.52 29.58 -33.33
N ALA A 298 5.69 30.33 -32.60
CA ALA A 298 4.84 29.77 -31.52
C ALA A 298 3.56 29.19 -32.11
N GLU A 299 3.21 28.00 -31.65
CA GLU A 299 1.97 27.28 -31.93
C GLU A 299 1.37 26.76 -30.64
N HIS A 300 0.07 26.99 -30.37
CA HIS A 300 -0.60 26.33 -29.28
C HIS A 300 -1.03 24.94 -29.70
N ARG A 301 -0.79 23.97 -28.86
CA ARG A 301 -1.11 22.55 -29.11
C ARG A 301 -1.99 22.00 -28.02
N LEU A 302 -3.09 21.38 -28.43
CA LEU A 302 -3.97 20.66 -27.52
C LEU A 302 -3.24 19.46 -26.93
N ILE A 303 -3.38 19.26 -25.62
CA ILE A 303 -2.77 18.17 -24.89
C ILE A 303 -3.79 17.45 -24.03
N THR A 304 -3.58 16.17 -23.82
CA THR A 304 -4.29 15.39 -22.81
C THR A 304 -3.41 15.28 -21.57
N VAL A 305 -3.83 15.92 -20.48
CA VAL A 305 -3.10 15.87 -19.21
C VAL A 305 -3.40 14.61 -18.44
N GLY A 306 -2.43 14.12 -17.71
CA GLY A 306 -2.52 13.01 -16.78
C GLY A 306 -2.33 13.47 -15.34
N ASP A 307 -1.57 12.68 -14.57
CA ASP A 307 -1.32 12.91 -13.16
C ASP A 307 -0.38 14.10 -12.90
N PHE A 308 -0.59 14.77 -11.77
CA PHE A 308 0.35 15.75 -11.25
C PHE A 308 1.51 15.03 -10.58
N VAL A 309 2.73 15.41 -10.94
CA VAL A 309 3.97 14.89 -10.37
C VAL A 309 4.75 16.02 -9.69
N ARG A 310 5.79 15.67 -8.90
CA ARG A 310 6.57 16.68 -8.16
C ARG A 310 7.07 17.85 -9.00
N ASN A 311 7.41 17.59 -10.26
CA ASN A 311 8.03 18.58 -11.14
C ASN A 311 7.08 19.11 -12.21
N GLY A 312 5.78 18.83 -12.15
CA GLY A 312 4.82 19.32 -13.14
C GLY A 312 3.63 18.39 -13.37
N VAL A 313 3.19 18.35 -14.61
CA VAL A 313 2.04 17.57 -15.07
C VAL A 313 2.51 16.60 -16.16
N VAL A 314 2.06 15.35 -16.08
CA VAL A 314 2.28 14.35 -17.12
C VAL A 314 1.34 14.65 -18.29
N VAL A 315 1.88 14.80 -19.48
CA VAL A 315 1.13 14.91 -20.73
C VAL A 315 1.09 13.52 -21.36
N LYS A 316 -0.12 12.96 -21.50
CA LYS A 316 -0.34 11.63 -22.09
C LYS A 316 -0.29 11.67 -23.62
N GLU A 317 -0.87 12.73 -24.21
CA GLU A 317 -0.99 12.91 -25.65
C GLU A 317 -0.80 14.38 -26.03
N GLY A 318 -0.34 14.65 -27.24
CA GLY A 318 -0.19 15.98 -27.80
C GLY A 318 1.25 16.52 -27.82
N LEU A 319 2.21 15.86 -27.15
CA LEU A 319 3.63 16.21 -27.20
C LEU A 319 4.49 15.03 -27.64
N ALA A 320 5.57 15.33 -28.32
CA ALA A 320 6.62 14.39 -28.69
C ALA A 320 7.94 14.73 -27.98
N ALA A 321 8.77 13.71 -27.73
CA ALA A 321 10.12 13.96 -27.24
C ALA A 321 10.91 14.83 -28.25
N GLY A 322 11.56 15.87 -27.75
CA GLY A 322 12.24 16.86 -28.56
C GLY A 322 11.43 18.11 -28.86
N ASP A 323 10.13 18.15 -28.56
CA ASP A 323 9.35 19.40 -28.68
C ASP A 323 9.90 20.47 -27.74
N THR A 324 9.87 21.71 -28.18
CA THR A 324 10.30 22.88 -27.39
C THR A 324 9.06 23.56 -26.83
N VAL A 325 8.80 23.40 -25.52
CA VAL A 325 7.64 23.96 -24.84
C VAL A 325 8.01 25.28 -24.15
N VAL A 326 7.18 26.29 -24.33
CA VAL A 326 7.37 27.62 -23.71
C VAL A 326 7.00 27.55 -22.24
N THR A 327 7.92 28.01 -21.38
CA THR A 327 7.74 28.02 -19.92
C THR A 327 7.36 29.39 -19.37
N THR A 328 7.88 30.48 -19.99
CA THR A 328 7.55 31.86 -19.61
C THR A 328 7.43 32.75 -20.84
N GLY A 329 6.72 33.88 -20.73
CA GLY A 329 6.51 34.82 -21.81
C GLY A 329 5.33 34.52 -22.73
N TYR A 330 4.59 33.46 -22.48
CA TYR A 330 3.47 32.99 -23.30
C TYR A 330 2.26 33.94 -23.34
N GLN A 331 2.14 34.90 -22.39
CA GLN A 331 1.04 35.84 -22.30
C GLN A 331 0.92 36.77 -23.51
N LYS A 332 2.01 36.92 -24.27
CA LYS A 332 2.10 37.77 -25.46
C LYS A 332 2.04 36.96 -26.75
N LEU A 333 1.96 35.64 -26.66
CA LEU A 333 2.00 34.78 -27.82
C LEU A 333 0.64 34.68 -28.51
N TYR A 334 0.70 34.60 -29.82
CA TYR A 334 -0.38 34.21 -30.72
C TYR A 334 0.16 33.17 -31.70
N THR A 335 -0.71 32.38 -32.27
CA THR A 335 -0.31 31.35 -33.25
C THR A 335 0.40 31.98 -34.45
N GLY A 336 1.62 31.52 -34.74
CA GLY A 336 2.47 32.03 -35.79
C GLY A 336 3.40 33.20 -35.38
N ALA A 337 3.35 33.66 -34.12
CA ALA A 337 4.26 34.66 -33.60
C ALA A 337 5.72 34.20 -33.71
N ARG A 338 6.61 35.06 -34.22
CA ARG A 338 8.06 34.78 -34.19
C ARG A 338 8.58 34.88 -32.75
N VAL A 339 9.34 33.91 -32.33
CA VAL A 339 9.89 33.84 -30.97
C VAL A 339 11.40 33.82 -30.96
N GLU A 340 11.98 34.53 -30.01
CA GLU A 340 13.38 34.44 -29.67
C GLU A 340 13.55 33.59 -28.41
N LEU A 341 14.20 32.44 -28.58
CA LEU A 341 14.33 31.45 -27.54
C LEU A 341 15.45 31.80 -26.56
N ARG A 342 15.12 31.82 -25.25
CA ARG A 342 16.10 31.68 -24.19
C ARG A 342 15.90 30.27 -23.60
N ILE A 343 16.80 29.38 -23.96
CA ILE A 343 16.75 27.99 -23.47
C ILE A 343 17.33 27.96 -22.04
N ASN A 344 16.53 27.65 -21.05
CA ASN A 344 17.00 27.27 -19.74
C ASN A 344 17.30 25.76 -19.77
N ASN A 345 18.57 25.40 -19.53
CA ASN A 345 19.03 24.03 -19.39
C ASN A 345 18.62 23.46 -18.03
#